data_d7fb1cfac4b0ca83db40aa678e3078bd
#
_entry.id   d7fb1cfac4b0ca83db40aa678e3078bd
#
_cell.length_a   1.000
_cell.length_b   1.000
_cell.length_c   1.000
_cell.angle_alpha   90.00
_cell.angle_beta   90.00
_cell.angle_gamma   90.00
#
_symmetry.space_group_name_H-M   'P 1'
#
loop_
_entity.id
_entity.type
_entity.pdbx_description
1 polymer ?
#
loop_
_entity_poly.entity_id
_entity_poly.type
_entity_poly.pdbx_seq_one_letter_code
_entity_poly.pdbx_strand_id
1 'polypeptide(L)'
;SSAVPVNYTKTVATSKQWAPLASAVLEGTFEAVLSAGAVLSRQRGGERVKVFLTCVGGGAFGNRTLWIANAMEVALTRFKNYPLDVFLVHYMRNVTQATNPFVKIEHKFGVKKSKKERQPNPKSLSKK
;
A
#
# COMPACT_ATOMS: atom_id res chain seq x y z
N SER A 1 -4.52 10.04 -0.32
CA SER A 1 -5.00 8.65 -0.21
C SER A 1 -6.30 8.60 0.57
N SER A 2 -7.25 7.80 0.12
CA SER A 2 -8.58 7.69 0.72
C SER A 2 -8.97 6.24 0.89
N ALA A 3 -9.80 5.98 1.92
CA ALA A 3 -10.45 4.69 2.13
C ALA A 3 -11.79 4.90 2.84
N VAL A 4 -12.74 4.01 2.61
CA VAL A 4 -14.04 4.08 3.26
C VAL A 4 -13.90 3.66 4.73
N PRO A 5 -14.39 4.45 5.70
CA PRO A 5 -14.29 4.13 7.12
C PRO A 5 -15.36 3.11 7.54
N VAL A 6 -15.27 1.88 7.09
CA VAL A 6 -16.25 0.79 7.25
C VAL A 6 -16.61 0.57 8.73
N ASN A 7 -15.64 0.63 9.63
CA ASN A 7 -15.86 0.42 11.07
C ASN A 7 -16.54 1.60 11.79
N TYR A 8 -16.57 2.79 11.18
CA TYR A 8 -17.16 3.98 11.80
C TYR A 8 -18.62 4.21 11.40
N THR A 9 -19.11 3.44 10.43
CA THR A 9 -20.50 3.55 10.00
C THR A 9 -21.38 2.79 10.98
N LYS A 10 -22.24 3.51 11.70
CA LYS A 10 -23.28 2.92 12.57
C LYS A 10 -24.47 2.35 11.77
N THR A 11 -24.22 1.97 10.51
CA THR A 11 -25.25 1.43 9.63
C THR A 11 -25.36 -0.09 9.78
N VAL A 12 -26.54 -0.62 9.50
CA VAL A 12 -26.84 -2.06 9.49
C VAL A 12 -26.14 -2.78 8.32
N ALA A 13 -25.43 -2.04 7.46
CA ALA A 13 -24.76 -2.58 6.29
C ALA A 13 -23.62 -3.54 6.68
N THR A 14 -23.67 -4.73 6.11
CA THR A 14 -22.66 -5.75 6.34
C THR A 14 -21.36 -5.43 5.57
N SER A 15 -20.25 -6.02 6.01
CA SER A 15 -18.96 -5.94 5.30
C SER A 15 -19.10 -6.32 3.81
N LYS A 16 -19.97 -7.28 3.47
CA LYS A 16 -20.22 -7.72 2.09
C LYS A 16 -20.85 -6.61 1.25
N GLN A 17 -21.74 -5.82 1.82
CA GLN A 17 -22.41 -4.69 1.14
C GLN A 17 -21.45 -3.51 0.93
N TRP A 18 -20.48 -3.33 1.82
CA TRP A 18 -19.45 -2.30 1.69
C TRP A 18 -18.36 -2.64 0.65
N ALA A 19 -18.16 -3.92 0.35
CA ALA A 19 -17.05 -4.38 -0.48
C ALA A 19 -16.94 -3.68 -1.85
N PRO A 20 -18.03 -3.49 -2.64
CA PRO A 20 -17.91 -2.85 -3.94
C PRO A 20 -17.43 -1.39 -3.84
N LEU A 21 -18.03 -0.60 -2.95
CA LEU A 21 -17.65 0.80 -2.75
C LEU A 21 -16.24 0.92 -2.19
N ALA A 22 -15.91 0.14 -1.17
CA ALA A 22 -14.58 0.16 -0.55
C ALA A 22 -13.49 -0.24 -1.55
N SER A 23 -13.73 -1.27 -2.37
CA SER A 23 -12.79 -1.69 -3.41
C SER A 23 -12.58 -0.60 -4.46
N ALA A 24 -13.65 0.03 -4.95
CA ALA A 24 -13.55 1.11 -5.93
C ALA A 24 -12.75 2.31 -5.40
N VAL A 25 -12.99 2.72 -4.16
CA VAL A 25 -12.25 3.82 -3.52
C VAL A 25 -10.77 3.45 -3.35
N LEU A 26 -10.46 2.22 -2.93
CA LEU A 26 -9.09 1.74 -2.79
C LEU A 26 -8.35 1.66 -4.14
N GLU A 27 -9.00 1.15 -5.19
CA GLU A 27 -8.44 1.11 -6.54
C GLU A 27 -8.11 2.53 -7.01
N GLY A 28 -9.04 3.46 -6.93
CA GLY A 28 -8.81 4.86 -7.29
C GLY A 28 -7.69 5.51 -6.48
N THR A 29 -7.56 5.16 -5.20
CA THR A 29 -6.48 5.65 -4.34
C THR A 29 -5.11 5.18 -4.83
N PHE A 30 -4.93 3.89 -5.09
CA PHE A 30 -3.65 3.36 -5.55
C PHE A 30 -3.32 3.84 -6.98
N GLU A 31 -4.31 3.91 -7.86
CA GLU A 31 -4.12 4.44 -9.20
C GLU A 31 -3.69 5.93 -9.18
N ALA A 32 -4.30 6.74 -8.32
CA ALA A 32 -3.93 8.15 -8.19
C ALA A 32 -2.47 8.33 -7.75
N VAL A 33 -2.03 7.52 -6.78
CA VAL A 33 -0.64 7.56 -6.29
C VAL A 33 0.35 7.13 -7.39
N LEU A 34 0.06 6.05 -8.11
CA LEU A 34 0.91 5.57 -9.20
C LEU A 34 0.90 6.54 -10.39
N SER A 35 -0.25 7.13 -10.70
CA SER A 35 -0.37 8.18 -11.73
C SER A 35 0.48 9.40 -11.40
N ALA A 36 0.46 9.86 -10.16
CA ALA A 36 1.30 10.96 -9.71
C ALA A 36 2.79 10.64 -9.88
N GLY A 37 3.20 9.42 -9.55
CA GLY A 37 4.56 8.92 -9.80
C GLY A 37 4.92 8.92 -11.28
N ALA A 38 4.01 8.46 -12.15
CA ALA A 38 4.22 8.42 -13.60
C ALA A 38 4.34 9.83 -14.20
N VAL A 39 3.49 10.77 -13.77
CA VAL A 39 3.58 12.18 -14.18
C VAL A 39 4.92 12.78 -13.76
N LEU A 40 5.35 12.55 -12.52
CA LEU A 40 6.63 13.04 -12.02
C LEU A 40 7.81 12.44 -12.79
N SER A 41 7.77 11.15 -13.13
CA SER A 41 8.79 10.54 -14.00
C SER A 41 8.85 11.20 -15.36
N ARG A 42 7.70 11.44 -15.99
CA ARG A 42 7.63 12.13 -17.28
C ARG A 42 8.23 13.54 -17.21
N GLN A 43 7.94 14.31 -16.17
CA GLN A 43 8.51 15.64 -15.95
C GLN A 43 10.03 15.62 -15.76
N ARG A 44 10.58 14.50 -15.29
CA ARG A 44 12.01 14.25 -15.08
C ARG A 44 12.68 13.53 -16.26
N GLY A 45 12.12 13.61 -17.46
CA GLY A 45 12.71 13.01 -18.66
C GLY A 45 12.65 11.48 -18.69
N GLY A 46 11.74 10.84 -17.94
CA GLY A 46 11.58 9.38 -17.88
C GLY A 46 12.40 8.70 -16.79
N GLU A 47 13.01 9.44 -15.89
CA GLU A 47 13.71 8.87 -14.73
C GLU A 47 12.77 8.02 -13.86
N ARG A 48 13.32 6.96 -13.25
CA ARG A 48 12.55 6.12 -12.34
C ARG A 48 12.21 6.85 -11.05
N VAL A 49 10.95 6.81 -10.66
CA VAL A 49 10.44 7.46 -9.45
C VAL A 49 10.12 6.41 -8.38
N LYS A 50 10.59 6.66 -7.16
CA LYS A 50 10.24 5.83 -6.01
C LYS A 50 8.82 6.15 -5.54
N VAL A 51 7.98 5.12 -5.43
CA VAL A 51 6.60 5.22 -4.94
C VAL A 51 6.43 4.30 -3.75
N PHE A 52 5.89 4.82 -2.66
CA PHE A 52 5.65 4.05 -1.44
C PHE A 52 4.16 3.81 -1.27
N LEU A 53 3.75 2.55 -1.30
CA LEU A 53 2.37 2.13 -1.05
C LEU A 53 2.24 1.57 0.37
N THR A 54 1.15 1.91 1.03
CA THR A 54 0.80 1.41 2.37
C THR A 54 -0.55 0.71 2.35
N CYS A 55 -0.87 -0.04 3.40
CA CYS A 55 -2.19 -0.68 3.56
C CYS A 55 -3.25 0.35 3.97
N VAL A 56 -3.56 1.29 3.09
CA VAL A 56 -4.54 2.36 3.31
C VAL A 56 -5.90 1.76 3.67
N GLY A 57 -6.52 2.29 4.71
CA GLY A 57 -7.84 1.86 5.16
C GLY A 57 -7.87 0.56 5.94
N GLY A 58 -6.75 -0.13 6.11
CA GLY A 58 -6.61 -1.22 7.08
C GLY A 58 -6.67 -0.68 8.52
N GLY A 59 -6.69 -1.52 9.50
CA GLY A 59 -6.75 -1.10 10.90
C GLY A 59 -8.05 -0.39 11.25
N ALA A 60 -8.00 0.85 11.74
CA ALA A 60 -9.15 1.59 12.28
C ALA A 60 -10.34 1.71 11.31
N PHE A 61 -10.09 1.91 10.02
CA PHE A 61 -11.15 2.02 9.02
C PHE A 61 -11.82 0.69 8.68
N GLY A 62 -11.19 -0.45 8.97
CA GLY A 62 -11.78 -1.77 8.86
C GLY A 62 -11.92 -2.30 7.43
N ASN A 63 -11.20 -1.76 6.47
CA ASN A 63 -11.14 -2.38 5.14
C ASN A 63 -10.41 -3.72 5.23
N ARG A 64 -10.99 -4.74 4.60
CA ARG A 64 -10.40 -6.09 4.63
C ARG A 64 -9.07 -6.10 3.87
N THR A 65 -8.10 -6.80 4.42
CA THR A 65 -6.76 -6.97 3.80
C THR A 65 -6.84 -7.43 2.36
N LEU A 66 -7.77 -8.33 2.05
CA LEU A 66 -7.97 -8.83 0.68
C LEU A 66 -8.45 -7.74 -0.28
N TRP A 67 -9.32 -6.83 0.15
CA TRP A 67 -9.76 -5.71 -0.71
C TRP A 67 -8.61 -4.77 -1.03
N ILE A 68 -7.79 -4.46 -0.01
CA ILE A 68 -6.63 -3.60 -0.17
C ILE A 68 -5.62 -4.25 -1.13
N ALA A 69 -5.33 -5.55 -0.95
CA ALA A 69 -4.39 -6.27 -1.80
C ALA A 69 -4.88 -6.37 -3.25
N ASN A 70 -6.16 -6.70 -3.47
CA ASN A 70 -6.74 -6.77 -4.81
C ASN A 70 -6.70 -5.41 -5.51
N ALA A 71 -7.08 -4.33 -4.83
CA ALA A 71 -7.04 -2.97 -5.37
C ALA A 71 -5.60 -2.56 -5.75
N MET A 72 -4.65 -2.90 -4.90
CA MET A 72 -3.23 -2.66 -5.16
C MET A 72 -2.74 -3.47 -6.36
N GLU A 73 -3.13 -4.74 -6.48
CA GLU A 73 -2.78 -5.60 -7.62
C GLU A 73 -3.32 -5.07 -8.94
N VAL A 74 -4.58 -4.61 -8.97
CA VAL A 74 -5.21 -3.99 -10.14
C VAL A 74 -4.41 -2.76 -10.57
N ALA A 75 -4.12 -1.85 -9.65
CA ALA A 75 -3.36 -0.64 -9.92
C ALA A 75 -1.94 -0.96 -10.43
N LEU A 76 -1.21 -1.85 -9.76
CA LEU A 76 0.14 -2.26 -10.19
C LEU A 76 0.14 -2.90 -11.58
N THR A 77 -0.88 -3.67 -11.92
CA THR A 77 -1.01 -4.27 -13.26
C THR A 77 -1.13 -3.21 -14.35
N ARG A 78 -1.91 -2.15 -14.10
CA ARG A 78 -2.06 -1.02 -15.05
C ARG A 78 -0.77 -0.22 -15.22
N PHE A 79 0.01 -0.09 -14.15
CA PHE A 79 1.23 0.72 -14.14
C PHE A 79 2.54 -0.07 -14.30
N LYS A 80 2.49 -1.37 -14.61
CA LYS A 80 3.67 -2.25 -14.70
C LYS A 80 4.75 -1.79 -15.67
N ASN A 81 4.38 -1.07 -16.73
CA ASN A 81 5.28 -0.60 -17.77
C ASN A 81 5.80 0.85 -17.55
N TYR A 82 5.37 1.49 -16.47
CA TYR A 82 5.85 2.82 -16.13
C TYR A 82 7.18 2.77 -15.36
N PRO A 83 8.06 3.77 -15.50
CA PRO A 83 9.36 3.80 -14.83
C PRO A 83 9.19 4.15 -13.33
N LEU A 84 8.60 3.24 -12.59
CA LEU A 84 8.34 3.37 -11.15
C LEU A 84 9.10 2.28 -10.38
N ASP A 85 9.70 2.67 -9.26
CA ASP A 85 10.23 1.77 -8.24
C ASP A 85 9.25 1.74 -7.08
N VAL A 86 8.40 0.72 -7.02
CA VAL A 86 7.36 0.62 -6.02
C VAL A 86 7.87 -0.12 -4.78
N PHE A 87 7.56 0.44 -3.63
CA PHE A 87 7.89 -0.12 -2.31
C PHE A 87 6.61 -0.34 -1.52
N LEU A 88 6.43 -1.55 -0.95
CA LEU A 88 5.39 -1.82 0.04
C LEU A 88 5.91 -1.52 1.44
N VAL A 89 5.20 -0.62 2.12
CA VAL A 89 5.51 -0.25 3.50
C VAL A 89 4.55 -0.99 4.42
N HIS A 90 5.07 -1.94 5.18
CA HIS A 90 4.31 -2.68 6.17
C HIS A 90 4.48 -2.08 7.55
N TYR A 91 3.36 -1.78 8.21
CA TYR A 91 3.38 -1.28 9.58
C TYR A 91 3.74 -2.38 10.60
N MET A 92 3.40 -3.65 10.30
CA MET A 92 3.66 -4.78 11.18
C MET A 92 4.93 -5.56 10.79
N ARG A 93 5.73 -5.95 11.81
CA ARG A 93 7.01 -6.67 11.64
C ARG A 93 6.91 -8.08 11.06
N ASN A 94 5.76 -8.75 11.12
CA ASN A 94 5.60 -10.17 10.81
C ASN A 94 4.75 -10.41 9.55
N VAL A 95 5.24 -9.97 8.40
CA VAL A 95 4.60 -10.20 7.09
C VAL A 95 5.19 -11.43 6.39
N THR A 96 5.61 -12.44 7.15
CA THR A 96 6.25 -13.64 6.58
C THR A 96 5.29 -14.83 6.42
N GLN A 97 4.00 -14.68 6.72
CA GLN A 97 3.05 -15.77 6.54
C GLN A 97 2.70 -15.94 5.06
N ALA A 98 2.88 -17.17 4.56
CA ALA A 98 2.56 -17.57 3.17
C ALA A 98 1.10 -17.26 2.75
N THR A 99 0.21 -17.05 3.71
CA THR A 99 -1.20 -16.68 3.52
C THR A 99 -1.42 -15.17 3.35
N ASN A 100 -0.39 -14.34 3.55
CA ASN A 100 -0.54 -12.90 3.42
C ASN A 100 -0.63 -12.49 1.93
N PRO A 101 -1.73 -11.86 1.49
CA PRO A 101 -1.92 -11.51 0.08
C PRO A 101 -0.87 -10.54 -0.46
N PHE A 102 -0.24 -9.73 0.40
CA PHE A 102 0.82 -8.79 -0.01
C PHE A 102 2.12 -9.50 -0.41
N VAL A 103 2.41 -10.69 0.12
CA VAL A 103 3.58 -11.49 -0.29
C VAL A 103 3.46 -11.90 -1.76
N LYS A 104 2.25 -12.23 -2.21
CA LYS A 104 2.00 -12.54 -3.64
C LYS A 104 2.25 -11.33 -4.54
N ILE A 105 1.86 -10.14 -4.11
CA ILE A 105 2.10 -8.87 -4.83
C ILE A 105 3.59 -8.58 -4.92
N GLU A 106 4.33 -8.72 -3.81
CA GLU A 106 5.78 -8.53 -3.79
C GLU A 106 6.48 -9.44 -4.80
N HIS A 107 6.09 -10.72 -4.85
CA HIS A 107 6.63 -11.69 -5.81
C HIS A 107 6.25 -11.37 -7.26
N LYS A 108 4.96 -11.09 -7.52
CA LYS A 108 4.42 -10.90 -8.86
C LYS A 108 4.99 -9.65 -9.55
N PHE A 109 5.17 -8.56 -8.80
CA PHE A 109 5.57 -7.26 -9.35
C PHE A 109 7.00 -6.86 -9.02
N GLY A 110 7.75 -7.71 -8.32
CA GLY A 110 9.13 -7.39 -7.89
C GLY A 110 9.19 -6.18 -6.96
N VAL A 111 8.13 -5.94 -6.21
CA VAL A 111 8.01 -4.78 -5.31
C VAL A 111 9.00 -4.91 -4.15
N LYS A 112 9.73 -3.85 -3.89
CA LYS A 112 10.78 -3.84 -2.86
C LYS A 112 10.16 -3.66 -1.46
N LYS A 113 10.71 -4.38 -0.47
CA LYS A 113 10.38 -4.12 0.94
C LYS A 113 11.12 -2.87 1.41
N SER A 114 10.40 -1.92 1.99
CA SER A 114 11.05 -0.81 2.69
C SER A 114 11.66 -1.34 3.99
N LYS A 115 12.99 -1.48 4.03
CA LYS A 115 13.72 -1.73 5.27
C LYS A 115 13.68 -0.45 6.11
N LYS A 116 13.05 -0.49 7.28
CA LYS A 116 13.18 0.57 8.27
C LYS A 116 14.65 0.55 8.73
N GLU A 117 15.41 1.55 8.33
CA GLU A 117 16.73 1.78 8.90
C GLU A 117 16.57 1.89 10.41
N ARG A 118 17.25 1.02 11.17
CA ARG A 118 17.27 1.12 12.62
C ARG A 118 18.06 2.38 12.96
N GLN A 119 17.38 3.42 13.39
CA GLN A 119 18.07 4.48 14.10
C GLN A 119 18.74 3.86 15.35
N PRO A 120 20.04 4.10 15.57
CA PRO A 120 20.70 3.62 16.76
C PRO A 120 19.99 4.19 17.98
N ASN A 121 19.73 3.34 18.96
CA ASN A 121 19.05 3.71 20.20
C ASN A 121 19.89 4.78 20.93
N PRO A 122 19.37 6.00 21.16
CA PRO A 122 20.14 7.07 21.82
C PRO A 122 20.54 6.76 23.27
N LYS A 123 20.02 5.66 23.83
CA LYS A 123 20.36 5.24 25.21
C LYS A 123 21.68 4.47 25.34
N SER A 124 22.42 4.20 24.28
CA SER A 124 23.73 3.53 24.36
C SER A 124 24.92 4.48 24.50
N LEU A 125 24.69 5.80 24.50
CA LEU A 125 25.76 6.83 24.62
C LEU A 125 25.94 7.44 26.01
N SER A 126 25.29 6.92 27.06
CA SER A 126 25.46 7.43 28.43
C SER A 126 26.06 6.40 29.36
N LYS A 127 27.19 5.79 28.99
CA LYS A 127 28.09 5.08 29.91
C LYS A 127 29.53 5.26 29.44
N LYS A 128 30.07 6.40 29.73
CA LYS A 128 31.50 6.58 30.03
C LYS A 128 31.64 7.72 31.00
#